data_c36735ccc46f10a586e6f1479a1737c6
#
_entry.id   c36735ccc46f10a586e6f1479a1737c6
#
_cell.length_a   1.000
_cell.length_b   1.000
_cell.length_c   1.000
_cell.angle_alpha   90.00
_cell.angle_beta   90.00
_cell.angle_gamma   90.00
#
_symmetry.space_group_name_H-M   'P 1'
#
loop_
_entity.id
_entity.type
_entity.pdbx_description
1 polymer ?
#
loop_
_entity_poly.entity_id
_entity_poly.type
_entity_poly.pdbx_seq_one_letter_code
_entity_poly.pdbx_strand_id
1 'polypeptide(L)'
;MPHLLVAHPGHELLLHGWISRNKPVVHVLTDASAHSSDARLGRTADLLRDLGARKGAIFGRLSDAEAYAMILERNTPLLLSLVAELAAELEKDQPAIIVGDAAEGYNPVHDLCRLIAGAAIEMAGVATKQYEYAVVNHPHANDSGAIVINLDAVEHAAKMEQARGQAATLTDIDAMLSRHGADAFRTEAIYPIADWTAAGGDEPPLYERYGEERVAAHRYAQVIRRREHMLPLRDALRAAVEKRSCAF
;
A
#
# COMPACT_ATOMS: atom_id res chain seq x y z
N MET A 1 -15.70 8.12 -7.02
CA MET A 1 -15.33 7.69 -5.64
C MET A 1 -13.83 7.44 -5.64
N PRO A 2 -13.02 7.91 -4.65
CA PRO A 2 -11.58 7.60 -4.61
C PRO A 2 -11.31 6.11 -4.39
N HIS A 3 -10.10 5.67 -4.73
CA HIS A 3 -9.61 4.33 -4.43
C HIS A 3 -8.44 4.39 -3.44
N LEU A 4 -8.27 3.34 -2.64
CA LEU A 4 -7.14 3.13 -1.72
C LEU A 4 -6.60 1.72 -1.93
N LEU A 5 -5.30 1.58 -2.15
CA LEU A 5 -4.61 0.29 -2.26
C LEU A 5 -3.58 0.18 -1.13
N VAL A 6 -3.78 -0.76 -0.23
CA VAL A 6 -2.86 -1.03 0.88
C VAL A 6 -2.23 -2.41 0.74
N ALA A 7 -0.98 -2.54 1.19
CA ALA A 7 -0.26 -3.81 1.14
C ALA A 7 -0.85 -4.84 2.10
N HIS A 8 -1.13 -4.44 3.33
CA HIS A 8 -1.57 -5.33 4.39
C HIS A 8 -2.82 -4.81 5.10
N PRO A 9 -3.69 -5.71 5.62
CA PRO A 9 -4.82 -5.32 6.45
C PRO A 9 -4.35 -4.54 7.68
N GLY A 10 -4.98 -3.41 7.96
CA GLY A 10 -4.66 -2.51 9.06
C GLY A 10 -3.94 -1.23 8.64
N HIS A 11 -3.27 -1.18 7.47
CA HIS A 11 -2.65 0.04 6.97
C HIS A 11 -3.67 1.14 6.70
N GLU A 12 -4.89 0.76 6.31
CA GLU A 12 -6.00 1.70 6.10
C GLU A 12 -6.31 2.53 7.34
N LEU A 13 -5.97 2.04 8.53
CA LEU A 13 -6.14 2.77 9.79
C LEU A 13 -5.34 4.08 9.83
N LEU A 14 -4.20 4.14 9.14
CA LEU A 14 -3.37 5.35 9.06
C LEU A 14 -4.11 6.50 8.37
N LEU A 15 -5.07 6.17 7.50
CA LEU A 15 -5.95 7.11 6.78
C LEU A 15 -7.41 7.08 7.28
N HIS A 16 -7.65 6.76 8.55
CA HIS A 16 -8.98 6.62 9.15
C HIS A 16 -9.90 7.82 8.86
N GLY A 17 -9.43 9.04 9.10
CA GLY A 17 -10.19 10.27 8.85
C GLY A 17 -10.40 10.53 7.35
N TRP A 18 -9.39 10.27 6.53
CA TRP A 18 -9.51 10.38 5.08
C TRP A 18 -10.56 9.40 4.55
N ILE A 19 -10.55 8.16 5.01
CA ILE A 19 -11.54 7.13 4.64
C ILE A 19 -12.95 7.55 5.09
N SER A 20 -13.09 8.01 6.32
CA SER A 20 -14.38 8.48 6.86
C SER A 20 -15.00 9.60 6.04
N ARG A 21 -14.17 10.54 5.54
CA ARG A 21 -14.64 11.69 4.75
C ARG A 21 -14.88 11.36 3.28
N ASN A 22 -14.09 10.46 2.69
CA ASN A 22 -14.08 10.19 1.25
C ASN A 22 -14.80 8.89 0.86
N LYS A 23 -14.98 7.97 1.81
CA LYS A 23 -15.65 6.66 1.63
C LYS A 23 -15.14 5.92 0.39
N PRO A 24 -13.82 5.62 0.32
CA PRO A 24 -13.19 5.06 -0.87
C PRO A 24 -13.60 3.60 -1.13
N VAL A 25 -13.21 3.13 -2.31
CA VAL A 25 -13.05 1.70 -2.58
C VAL A 25 -11.68 1.28 -2.07
N VAL A 26 -11.62 0.30 -1.17
CA VAL A 26 -10.38 -0.12 -0.53
C VAL A 26 -9.97 -1.50 -1.00
N HIS A 27 -8.78 -1.56 -1.56
CA HIS A 27 -8.09 -2.77 -1.97
C HIS A 27 -7.03 -3.13 -0.92
N VAL A 28 -6.92 -4.40 -0.61
CA VAL A 28 -5.92 -4.94 0.32
C VAL A 28 -5.18 -6.06 -0.40
N LEU A 29 -3.88 -5.91 -0.60
CA LEU A 29 -3.10 -6.81 -1.44
C LEU A 29 -2.92 -8.18 -0.79
N THR A 30 -2.47 -8.23 0.48
CA THR A 30 -2.25 -9.48 1.19
C THR A 30 -3.28 -9.73 2.31
N ASP A 31 -3.33 -10.96 2.78
CA ASP A 31 -4.18 -11.38 3.91
C ASP A 31 -3.51 -11.22 5.29
N ALA A 32 -2.23 -10.80 5.33
CA ALA A 32 -1.39 -10.74 6.52
C ALA A 32 -1.23 -12.09 7.25
N SER A 33 -1.18 -13.19 6.50
CA SER A 33 -1.13 -14.57 7.03
C SER A 33 0.13 -14.91 7.82
N ALA A 34 1.22 -14.13 7.67
CA ALA A 34 2.43 -14.32 8.46
C ALA A 34 2.20 -14.25 9.98
N HIS A 35 1.08 -13.66 10.44
CA HIS A 35 0.81 -13.40 11.86
C HIS A 35 -0.60 -13.78 12.35
N SER A 36 -1.48 -14.42 11.53
CA SER A 36 -2.89 -14.80 11.79
C SER A 36 -3.89 -14.10 10.84
N SER A 37 -4.22 -14.75 9.72
CA SER A 37 -4.87 -14.14 8.56
C SER A 37 -6.33 -13.72 8.72
N ASP A 38 -7.19 -14.61 9.20
CA ASP A 38 -8.64 -14.38 9.13
C ASP A 38 -9.15 -13.24 10.02
N ALA A 39 -8.52 -13.04 11.16
CA ALA A 39 -8.91 -11.98 12.10
C ALA A 39 -8.58 -10.57 11.60
N ARG A 40 -7.56 -10.39 10.76
CA ARG A 40 -7.12 -9.07 10.29
C ARG A 40 -7.98 -8.56 9.14
N LEU A 41 -8.17 -9.37 8.10
CA LEU A 41 -9.07 -9.02 6.99
C LEU A 41 -10.50 -8.78 7.48
N GLY A 42 -10.97 -9.57 8.46
CA GLY A 42 -12.26 -9.37 9.11
C GLY A 42 -12.37 -7.99 9.76
N ARG A 43 -11.36 -7.59 10.55
CA ARG A 43 -11.33 -6.27 11.22
C ARG A 43 -11.26 -5.12 10.22
N THR A 44 -10.43 -5.24 9.18
CA THR A 44 -10.41 -4.26 8.09
C THR A 44 -11.80 -4.15 7.44
N ALA A 45 -12.45 -5.28 7.17
CA ALA A 45 -13.80 -5.28 6.61
C ALA A 45 -14.83 -4.60 7.52
N ASP A 46 -14.74 -4.82 8.82
CA ASP A 46 -15.61 -4.18 9.82
C ASP A 46 -15.34 -2.67 9.89
N LEU A 47 -14.07 -2.26 9.95
CA LEU A 47 -13.68 -0.85 9.92
C LEU A 47 -14.22 -0.13 8.67
N LEU A 48 -14.05 -0.73 7.48
CA LEU A 48 -14.54 -0.15 6.24
C LEU A 48 -16.06 0.03 6.26
N ARG A 49 -16.80 -0.99 6.73
CA ARG A 49 -18.25 -0.92 6.89
C ARG A 49 -18.66 0.23 7.81
N ASP A 50 -18.00 0.34 8.97
CA ASP A 50 -18.31 1.35 9.99
C ASP A 50 -18.01 2.77 9.50
N LEU A 51 -16.98 2.94 8.65
CA LEU A 51 -16.63 4.20 8.01
C LEU A 51 -17.42 4.47 6.72
N GLY A 52 -18.26 3.52 6.26
CA GLY A 52 -19.04 3.67 5.02
C GLY A 52 -18.23 3.53 3.74
N ALA A 53 -17.03 2.97 3.81
CA ALA A 53 -16.20 2.59 2.67
C ALA A 53 -16.58 1.19 2.16
N ARG A 54 -16.11 0.83 0.95
CA ARG A 54 -16.39 -0.50 0.39
C ARG A 54 -15.12 -1.25 0.00
N LYS A 55 -15.20 -2.57 -0.01
CA LYS A 55 -14.12 -3.42 -0.50
C LYS A 55 -14.01 -3.30 -2.01
N GLY A 56 -12.77 -3.27 -2.52
CA GLY A 56 -12.46 -3.36 -3.95
C GLY A 56 -12.26 -4.81 -4.41
N ALA A 57 -11.94 -4.99 -5.68
CA ALA A 57 -11.73 -6.30 -6.31
C ALA A 57 -10.57 -7.06 -5.67
N ILE A 58 -9.50 -6.36 -5.28
CA ILE A 58 -8.36 -6.96 -4.59
C ILE A 58 -8.60 -6.83 -3.09
N PHE A 59 -8.86 -7.95 -2.39
CA PHE A 59 -9.08 -7.92 -0.95
C PHE A 59 -8.55 -9.21 -0.29
N GLY A 60 -7.28 -9.17 0.17
CA GLY A 60 -6.55 -10.33 0.68
C GLY A 60 -6.28 -11.35 -0.42
N ARG A 61 -5.86 -10.87 -1.59
CA ARG A 61 -5.72 -11.67 -2.81
C ARG A 61 -4.52 -12.62 -2.77
N LEU A 62 -3.52 -12.30 -1.97
CA LEU A 62 -2.32 -13.08 -1.75
C LEU A 62 -2.12 -13.33 -0.25
N SER A 63 -1.53 -14.45 0.09
CA SER A 63 -0.86 -14.57 1.39
C SER A 63 0.44 -13.75 1.38
N ASP A 64 0.97 -13.42 2.54
CA ASP A 64 2.27 -12.76 2.62
C ASP A 64 3.37 -13.61 1.96
N ALA A 65 3.33 -14.92 2.13
CA ALA A 65 4.28 -15.84 1.52
C ALA A 65 4.19 -15.82 -0.03
N GLU A 66 2.99 -15.79 -0.59
CA GLU A 66 2.79 -15.69 -2.05
C GLU A 66 3.26 -14.33 -2.59
N ALA A 67 3.04 -13.23 -1.86
CA ALA A 67 3.55 -11.92 -2.25
C ALA A 67 5.07 -11.88 -2.29
N TYR A 68 5.73 -12.44 -1.27
CA TYR A 68 7.20 -12.55 -1.23
C TYR A 68 7.73 -13.49 -2.32
N ALA A 69 7.09 -14.64 -2.56
CA ALA A 69 7.46 -15.57 -3.64
C ALA A 69 7.29 -14.90 -5.02
N MET A 70 6.20 -14.18 -5.25
CA MET A 70 5.98 -13.42 -6.49
C MET A 70 7.13 -12.46 -6.78
N ILE A 71 7.63 -11.76 -5.75
CA ILE A 71 8.76 -10.84 -5.90
C ILE A 71 10.05 -11.61 -6.17
N LEU A 72 10.40 -12.61 -5.36
CA LEU A 72 11.63 -13.40 -5.49
C LEU A 72 11.73 -14.12 -6.83
N GLU A 73 10.64 -14.69 -7.30
CA GLU A 73 10.55 -15.40 -8.57
C GLU A 73 10.33 -14.46 -9.78
N ARG A 74 10.13 -13.17 -9.50
CA ARG A 74 9.76 -12.18 -10.54
C ARG A 74 8.56 -12.65 -11.36
N ASN A 75 7.53 -13.14 -10.66
CA ASN A 75 6.32 -13.68 -11.28
C ASN A 75 5.47 -12.57 -11.92
N THR A 76 5.95 -12.08 -13.07
CA THR A 76 5.28 -11.02 -13.85
C THR A 76 3.83 -11.37 -14.23
N PRO A 77 3.50 -12.62 -14.65
CA PRO A 77 2.11 -12.97 -14.94
C PRO A 77 1.16 -12.75 -13.76
N LEU A 78 1.54 -13.15 -12.54
CA LEU A 78 0.73 -12.94 -11.34
C LEU A 78 0.60 -11.44 -11.02
N LEU A 79 1.71 -10.69 -11.10
CA LEU A 79 1.69 -9.24 -10.89
C LEU A 79 0.79 -8.52 -11.91
N LEU A 80 0.86 -8.90 -13.20
CA LEU A 80 0.01 -8.34 -14.25
C LEU A 80 -1.48 -8.68 -14.03
N SER A 81 -1.81 -9.85 -13.47
CA SER A 81 -3.22 -10.16 -13.14
C SER A 81 -3.79 -9.22 -12.09
N LEU A 82 -3.00 -8.87 -11.05
CA LEU A 82 -3.41 -7.91 -10.03
C LEU A 82 -3.61 -6.50 -10.63
N VAL A 83 -2.67 -6.07 -11.49
CA VAL A 83 -2.78 -4.80 -12.21
C VAL A 83 -4.03 -4.77 -13.09
N ALA A 84 -4.33 -5.85 -13.80
CA ALA A 84 -5.51 -5.94 -14.66
C ALA A 84 -6.83 -5.92 -13.85
N GLU A 85 -6.88 -6.62 -12.70
CA GLU A 85 -8.04 -6.58 -11.79
C GLU A 85 -8.30 -5.14 -11.30
N LEU A 86 -7.26 -4.43 -10.87
CA LEU A 86 -7.38 -3.03 -10.44
C LEU A 86 -7.76 -2.11 -11.60
N ALA A 87 -7.10 -2.25 -12.76
CA ALA A 87 -7.37 -1.45 -13.95
C ALA A 87 -8.83 -1.55 -14.39
N ALA A 88 -9.41 -2.76 -14.38
CA ALA A 88 -10.81 -2.96 -14.74
C ALA A 88 -11.78 -2.22 -13.79
N GLU A 89 -11.46 -2.16 -12.50
CA GLU A 89 -12.28 -1.41 -11.55
C GLU A 89 -12.07 0.11 -11.69
N LEU A 90 -10.84 0.57 -11.95
CA LEU A 90 -10.56 1.99 -12.24
C LEU A 90 -11.24 2.45 -13.54
N GLU A 91 -11.23 1.64 -14.58
CA GLU A 91 -11.93 1.91 -15.85
C GLU A 91 -13.43 2.08 -15.64
N LYS A 92 -14.04 1.24 -14.82
CA LYS A 92 -15.46 1.30 -14.49
C LYS A 92 -15.81 2.50 -13.63
N ASP A 93 -15.03 2.76 -12.57
CA ASP A 93 -15.37 3.73 -11.53
C ASP A 93 -14.86 5.16 -11.85
N GLN A 94 -13.89 5.30 -12.76
CA GLN A 94 -13.28 6.57 -13.19
C GLN A 94 -12.92 7.50 -12.03
N PRO A 95 -12.15 7.02 -11.01
CA PRO A 95 -11.87 7.82 -9.84
C PRO A 95 -10.95 9.00 -10.15
N ALA A 96 -11.15 10.13 -9.46
CA ALA A 96 -10.24 11.27 -9.59
C ALA A 96 -8.84 10.97 -8.99
N ILE A 97 -8.81 10.15 -7.94
CA ILE A 97 -7.57 9.79 -7.25
C ILE A 97 -7.56 8.32 -6.81
N ILE A 98 -6.37 7.74 -6.80
CA ILE A 98 -6.04 6.52 -6.05
C ILE A 98 -4.89 6.83 -5.10
N VAL A 99 -5.00 6.33 -3.86
CA VAL A 99 -3.97 6.46 -2.83
C VAL A 99 -3.39 5.08 -2.56
N GLY A 100 -2.10 4.98 -2.28
CA GLY A 100 -1.46 3.71 -1.92
C GLY A 100 -0.41 3.87 -0.82
N ASP A 101 0.08 2.74 -0.30
CA ASP A 101 1.23 2.74 0.60
C ASP A 101 2.43 3.38 -0.09
N ALA A 102 3.19 4.21 0.62
CA ALA A 102 4.40 4.81 0.08
C ALA A 102 5.51 3.77 -0.11
N ALA A 103 6.30 3.98 -1.18
CA ALA A 103 7.50 3.20 -1.42
C ALA A 103 8.64 3.69 -0.52
N GLU A 104 8.59 3.33 0.77
CA GLU A 104 9.55 3.77 1.79
C GLU A 104 10.79 2.86 1.88
N GLY A 105 10.85 1.78 1.10
CA GLY A 105 11.93 0.79 1.17
C GLY A 105 11.97 0.01 2.48
N TYR A 106 10.93 0.08 3.29
CA TYR A 106 10.81 -0.65 4.55
C TYR A 106 10.37 -2.10 4.33
N ASN A 107 9.33 -2.29 3.51
CA ASN A 107 8.79 -3.59 3.13
C ASN A 107 8.58 -3.61 1.60
N PRO A 108 9.07 -4.63 0.87
CA PRO A 108 8.95 -4.66 -0.59
C PRO A 108 7.49 -4.75 -1.08
N VAL A 109 6.57 -5.28 -0.28
CA VAL A 109 5.14 -5.36 -0.63
C VAL A 109 4.48 -3.97 -0.58
N HIS A 110 4.93 -3.07 0.34
CA HIS A 110 4.49 -1.66 0.33
C HIS A 110 4.92 -0.97 -0.97
N ASP A 111 6.18 -1.18 -1.37
CA ASP A 111 6.71 -0.59 -2.60
C ASP A 111 5.96 -1.10 -3.86
N LEU A 112 5.40 -2.32 -3.83
CA LEU A 112 4.55 -2.83 -4.92
C LEU A 112 3.25 -2.05 -5.09
N CYS A 113 2.68 -1.49 -4.03
CA CYS A 113 1.43 -0.72 -4.13
C CYS A 113 1.57 0.46 -5.08
N ARG A 114 2.71 1.18 -5.04
CA ARG A 114 3.02 2.25 -5.99
C ARG A 114 3.04 1.74 -7.43
N LEU A 115 3.73 0.61 -7.67
CA LEU A 115 3.89 0.03 -9.00
C LEU A 115 2.55 -0.47 -9.56
N ILE A 116 1.77 -1.19 -8.75
CA ILE A 116 0.47 -1.74 -9.15
C ILE A 116 -0.52 -0.61 -9.47
N ALA A 117 -0.61 0.41 -8.59
CA ALA A 117 -1.52 1.54 -8.80
C ALA A 117 -1.17 2.33 -10.07
N GLY A 118 0.11 2.68 -10.27
CA GLY A 118 0.55 3.41 -11.44
C GLY A 118 0.34 2.66 -12.74
N ALA A 119 0.74 1.39 -12.79
CA ALA A 119 0.52 0.54 -13.95
C ALA A 119 -0.98 0.34 -14.26
N ALA A 120 -1.84 0.23 -13.22
CA ALA A 120 -3.27 0.08 -13.39
C ALA A 120 -3.94 1.34 -13.96
N ILE A 121 -3.52 2.54 -13.53
CA ILE A 121 -3.99 3.81 -14.08
C ILE A 121 -3.70 3.89 -15.59
N GLU A 122 -2.45 3.64 -15.97
CA GLU A 122 -2.04 3.69 -17.38
C GLU A 122 -2.72 2.58 -18.20
N MET A 123 -2.83 1.36 -17.63
CA MET A 123 -3.51 0.24 -18.29
C MET A 123 -5.01 0.52 -18.51
N ALA A 124 -5.67 1.17 -17.56
CA ALA A 124 -7.09 1.58 -17.68
C ALA A 124 -7.29 2.77 -18.63
N GLY A 125 -6.24 3.54 -18.93
CA GLY A 125 -6.34 4.75 -19.74
C GLY A 125 -7.19 5.86 -19.09
N VAL A 126 -7.19 5.94 -17.74
CA VAL A 126 -8.02 6.88 -16.97
C VAL A 126 -7.21 8.08 -16.48
N ALA A 127 -7.87 9.24 -16.36
CA ALA A 127 -7.26 10.47 -15.85
C ALA A 127 -7.19 10.52 -14.31
N THR A 128 -6.80 9.43 -13.70
CA THR A 128 -6.69 9.28 -12.24
C THR A 128 -5.33 9.76 -11.76
N LYS A 129 -5.29 10.60 -10.72
CA LYS A 129 -4.05 11.01 -10.07
C LYS A 129 -3.65 10.00 -9.02
N GLN A 130 -2.37 9.63 -8.99
CA GLN A 130 -1.82 8.74 -7.97
C GLN A 130 -1.27 9.55 -6.81
N TYR A 131 -1.58 9.08 -5.60
CA TYR A 131 -1.04 9.57 -4.33
C TYR A 131 -0.50 8.40 -3.50
N GLU A 132 0.36 8.71 -2.54
CA GLU A 132 0.83 7.76 -1.53
C GLU A 132 0.77 8.38 -0.14
N TYR A 133 0.82 7.55 0.90
CA TYR A 133 0.91 7.99 2.29
C TYR A 133 1.96 7.18 3.05
N ALA A 134 2.61 7.82 4.03
CA ALA A 134 3.62 7.18 4.85
C ALA A 134 3.00 6.09 5.74
N VAL A 135 3.61 4.90 5.72
CA VAL A 135 3.22 3.75 6.57
C VAL A 135 4.09 3.68 7.83
N VAL A 136 5.39 3.93 7.69
CA VAL A 136 6.36 3.82 8.80
C VAL A 136 7.08 5.13 9.12
N ASN A 137 7.10 6.08 8.20
CA ASN A 137 7.64 7.41 8.42
C ASN A 137 6.55 8.36 8.94
N HIS A 138 7.01 9.47 9.54
CA HIS A 138 6.08 10.50 10.01
C HIS A 138 5.36 11.16 8.82
N PRO A 139 4.04 11.36 8.87
CA PRO A 139 3.35 12.14 7.86
C PRO A 139 3.85 13.59 7.89
N HIS A 140 4.45 14.04 6.78
CA HIS A 140 4.98 15.38 6.65
C HIS A 140 3.93 16.33 6.07
N ALA A 141 3.42 17.24 6.88
CA ALA A 141 2.41 18.20 6.44
C ALA A 141 2.92 19.30 5.49
N ASN A 142 4.24 19.38 5.27
CA ASN A 142 4.88 20.51 4.57
C ASN A 142 5.32 20.19 3.14
N ASP A 143 5.04 19.00 2.62
CA ASP A 143 5.42 18.66 1.25
C ASP A 143 4.52 19.37 0.23
N SER A 144 5.12 19.91 -0.81
CA SER A 144 4.41 20.63 -1.87
C SER A 144 3.40 19.72 -2.56
N GLY A 145 2.13 20.13 -2.56
CA GLY A 145 1.03 19.40 -3.18
C GLY A 145 0.40 18.30 -2.30
N ALA A 146 0.87 18.13 -1.05
CA ALA A 146 0.25 17.20 -0.11
C ALA A 146 -1.19 17.63 0.22
N ILE A 147 -2.09 16.64 0.32
CA ILE A 147 -3.42 16.81 0.91
C ILE A 147 -3.32 16.41 2.37
N VAL A 148 -3.48 17.38 3.27
CA VAL A 148 -3.33 17.19 4.70
C VAL A 148 -4.68 17.23 5.39
N ILE A 149 -4.93 16.26 6.26
CA ILE A 149 -6.12 16.16 7.09
C ILE A 149 -5.67 16.20 8.55
N ASN A 150 -6.08 17.23 9.26
CA ASN A 150 -5.94 17.30 10.70
C ASN A 150 -7.23 16.78 11.34
N LEU A 151 -7.09 15.75 12.16
CA LEU A 151 -8.20 15.16 12.90
C LEU A 151 -8.54 16.03 14.10
N ASP A 152 -9.81 16.26 14.32
CA ASP A 152 -10.26 16.84 15.58
C ASP A 152 -10.10 15.85 16.75
N ALA A 153 -10.46 16.27 17.97
CA ALA A 153 -10.29 15.43 19.16
C ALA A 153 -11.14 14.15 19.11
N VAL A 154 -12.33 14.21 18.50
CA VAL A 154 -13.25 13.08 18.40
C VAL A 154 -12.76 12.09 17.34
N GLU A 155 -12.40 12.58 16.17
CA GLU A 155 -11.84 11.78 15.07
C GLU A 155 -10.54 11.07 15.50
N HIS A 156 -9.65 11.81 16.19
CA HIS A 156 -8.39 11.26 16.71
C HIS A 156 -8.65 10.20 17.78
N ALA A 157 -9.58 10.42 18.70
CA ALA A 157 -9.94 9.44 19.72
C ALA A 157 -10.49 8.16 19.09
N ALA A 158 -11.37 8.26 18.09
CA ALA A 158 -11.91 7.12 17.36
C ALA A 158 -10.80 6.33 16.64
N LYS A 159 -9.89 7.01 15.93
CA LYS A 159 -8.72 6.39 15.30
C LYS A 159 -7.84 5.66 16.31
N MET A 160 -7.57 6.28 17.47
CA MET A 160 -6.74 5.68 18.53
C MET A 160 -7.41 4.49 19.21
N GLU A 161 -8.72 4.48 19.33
CA GLU A 161 -9.49 3.33 19.82
C GLU A 161 -9.34 2.12 18.88
N GLN A 162 -9.51 2.34 17.57
CA GLN A 162 -9.28 1.32 16.55
C GLN A 162 -7.82 0.83 16.58
N ALA A 163 -6.84 1.73 16.69
CA ALA A 163 -5.43 1.38 16.77
C ALA A 163 -5.12 0.47 17.96
N ARG A 164 -5.63 0.80 19.15
CA ARG A 164 -5.43 -0.01 20.37
C ARG A 164 -6.07 -1.39 20.25
N GLY A 165 -7.26 -1.49 19.63
CA GLY A 165 -7.93 -2.76 19.37
C GLY A 165 -7.15 -3.65 18.42
N GLN A 166 -6.28 -3.08 17.60
CA GLN A 166 -5.49 -3.79 16.59
C GLN A 166 -3.99 -3.90 16.96
N ALA A 167 -3.48 -3.11 17.91
CA ALA A 167 -2.05 -2.99 18.24
C ALA A 167 -1.37 -4.33 18.52
N ALA A 168 -2.06 -5.28 19.16
CA ALA A 168 -1.52 -6.61 19.42
C ALA A 168 -1.22 -7.43 18.14
N THR A 169 -1.63 -6.94 16.97
CA THR A 169 -1.53 -7.65 15.68
C THR A 169 -0.91 -6.85 14.55
N LEU A 170 -0.61 -5.55 14.76
CA LEU A 170 -0.14 -4.62 13.74
C LEU A 170 1.24 -4.06 14.13
N THR A 171 2.29 -4.80 13.74
CA THR A 171 3.68 -4.40 14.02
C THR A 171 4.03 -3.00 13.46
N ASP A 172 3.46 -2.64 12.30
CA ASP A 172 3.74 -1.35 11.65
C ASP A 172 3.05 -0.18 12.38
N ILE A 173 1.83 -0.37 12.87
CA ILE A 173 1.14 0.61 13.72
C ILE A 173 1.87 0.79 15.05
N ASP A 174 2.31 -0.31 15.68
CA ASP A 174 3.11 -0.25 16.91
C ASP A 174 4.45 0.43 16.68
N ALA A 175 5.12 0.14 15.57
CA ALA A 175 6.37 0.80 15.20
C ALA A 175 6.18 2.30 14.99
N MET A 176 5.09 2.69 14.32
CA MET A 176 4.76 4.09 14.10
C MET A 176 4.40 4.81 15.41
N LEU A 177 3.56 4.21 16.26
CA LEU A 177 3.22 4.75 17.58
C LEU A 177 4.45 4.88 18.47
N SER A 178 5.32 3.86 18.49
CA SER A 178 6.55 3.86 19.30
C SER A 178 7.57 4.90 18.81
N ARG A 179 7.66 5.11 17.50
CA ARG A 179 8.62 6.02 16.87
C ARG A 179 8.19 7.47 16.93
N HIS A 180 6.90 7.74 16.71
CA HIS A 180 6.39 9.09 16.50
C HIS A 180 5.37 9.56 17.56
N GLY A 181 4.88 8.64 18.39
CA GLY A 181 3.88 8.92 19.42
C GLY A 181 2.45 9.04 18.88
N ALA A 182 1.49 9.10 19.80
CA ALA A 182 0.06 9.15 19.45
C ALA A 182 -0.33 10.44 18.70
N ASP A 183 0.38 11.55 18.94
CA ASP A 183 0.07 12.84 18.29
C ASP A 183 0.34 12.80 16.77
N ALA A 184 1.27 11.95 16.30
CA ALA A 184 1.50 11.74 14.86
C ALA A 184 0.26 11.20 14.14
N PHE A 185 -0.61 10.47 14.86
CA PHE A 185 -1.87 9.95 14.32
C PHE A 185 -2.95 11.02 14.16
N ARG A 186 -2.73 12.23 14.67
CA ARG A 186 -3.65 13.37 14.50
C ARG A 186 -3.59 13.98 13.09
N THR A 187 -2.48 13.79 12.39
CA THR A 187 -2.31 14.30 11.03
C THR A 187 -2.26 13.13 10.06
N GLU A 188 -3.06 13.20 9.01
CA GLU A 188 -3.03 12.31 7.87
C GLU A 188 -2.62 13.13 6.64
N ALA A 189 -1.66 12.63 5.87
CA ALA A 189 -1.18 13.32 4.68
C ALA A 189 -1.01 12.34 3.52
N ILE A 190 -1.49 12.74 2.34
CA ILE A 190 -1.27 12.00 1.10
C ILE A 190 -0.49 12.88 0.12
N TYR A 191 0.47 12.30 -0.57
CA TYR A 191 1.46 12.99 -1.41
C TYR A 191 1.27 12.60 -2.87
N PRO A 192 1.28 13.56 -3.81
CA PRO A 192 1.15 13.26 -5.22
C PRO A 192 2.39 12.52 -5.75
N ILE A 193 2.19 11.52 -6.58
CA ILE A 193 3.23 10.81 -7.31
C ILE A 193 3.24 11.33 -8.75
N ALA A 194 4.38 11.88 -9.17
CA ALA A 194 4.58 12.35 -10.55
C ALA A 194 5.00 11.22 -11.49
N ASP A 195 5.77 10.25 -10.96
CA ASP A 195 6.29 9.11 -11.71
C ASP A 195 6.29 7.87 -10.82
N TRP A 196 5.40 6.93 -11.13
CA TRP A 196 5.28 5.68 -10.39
C TRP A 196 6.46 4.74 -10.62
N THR A 197 7.22 4.94 -11.71
CA THR A 197 8.41 4.15 -12.04
C THR A 197 9.67 4.64 -11.35
N ALA A 198 9.62 5.81 -10.69
CA ALA A 198 10.77 6.36 -10.01
C ALA A 198 11.32 5.36 -8.99
N ALA A 199 12.56 4.96 -9.20
CA ALA A 199 13.29 4.15 -8.23
C ALA A 199 13.62 5.03 -7.02
N GLY A 200 13.54 4.48 -5.81
CA GLY A 200 14.14 5.09 -4.64
C GLY A 200 15.63 5.36 -4.88
N GLY A 201 16.27 6.17 -4.02
CA GLY A 201 17.69 6.56 -4.14
C GLY A 201 18.65 5.38 -4.35
N ASP A 202 19.92 5.67 -4.55
CA ASP A 202 20.96 4.65 -4.82
C ASP A 202 21.25 3.73 -3.64
N GLU A 203 20.95 4.17 -2.43
CA GLU A 203 21.13 3.38 -1.20
C GLU A 203 20.23 2.14 -1.18
N PRO A 204 20.75 0.98 -0.71
CA PRO A 204 19.92 -0.21 -0.51
C PRO A 204 18.76 0.07 0.44
N PRO A 205 17.53 -0.35 0.10
CA PRO A 205 16.37 -0.16 0.98
C PRO A 205 16.50 -0.99 2.26
N LEU A 206 15.77 -0.58 3.30
CA LEU A 206 15.82 -1.22 4.61
C LEU A 206 15.45 -2.71 4.56
N TYR A 207 14.51 -3.10 3.69
CA TYR A 207 14.11 -4.50 3.57
C TYR A 207 15.24 -5.41 3.10
N GLU A 208 16.26 -4.90 2.38
CA GLU A 208 17.44 -5.71 2.03
C GLU A 208 18.26 -6.08 3.27
N ARG A 209 18.53 -5.08 4.12
CA ARG A 209 19.26 -5.31 5.38
C ARG A 209 18.49 -6.24 6.32
N TYR A 210 17.19 -6.01 6.49
CA TYR A 210 16.35 -6.91 7.28
C TYR A 210 16.31 -8.32 6.69
N GLY A 211 16.25 -8.43 5.37
CA GLY A 211 16.32 -9.72 4.67
C GLY A 211 17.64 -10.46 4.96
N GLU A 212 18.78 -9.75 4.92
CA GLU A 212 20.09 -10.32 5.27
C GLU A 212 20.14 -10.84 6.71
N GLU A 213 19.65 -10.05 7.66
CA GLU A 213 19.55 -10.47 9.07
C GLU A 213 18.68 -11.73 9.23
N ARG A 214 17.56 -11.82 8.49
CA ARG A 214 16.66 -12.98 8.53
C ARG A 214 17.27 -14.21 7.88
N VAL A 215 18.03 -14.06 6.80
CA VAL A 215 18.77 -15.16 6.16
C VAL A 215 19.89 -15.64 7.08
N ALA A 216 20.67 -14.74 7.68
CA ALA A 216 21.69 -15.07 8.66
C ALA A 216 21.12 -15.82 9.89
N ALA A 217 19.89 -15.50 10.29
CA ALA A 217 19.16 -16.18 11.35
C ALA A 217 18.43 -17.47 10.89
N HIS A 218 18.66 -17.94 9.66
CA HIS A 218 18.00 -19.12 9.05
C HIS A 218 16.45 -19.03 9.02
N ARG A 219 15.90 -17.83 9.00
CA ARG A 219 14.44 -17.61 8.93
C ARG A 219 13.92 -17.44 7.50
N TYR A 220 14.78 -16.95 6.60
CA TYR A 220 14.48 -16.79 5.17
C TYR A 220 15.53 -17.56 4.36
N ALA A 221 15.14 -18.06 3.19
CA ALA A 221 16.03 -18.73 2.26
C ALA A 221 16.81 -17.73 1.40
N GLN A 222 16.21 -16.58 1.10
CA GLN A 222 16.75 -15.57 0.17
C GLN A 222 16.39 -14.16 0.63
N VAL A 223 17.16 -13.19 0.14
CA VAL A 223 16.93 -11.75 0.36
C VAL A 223 16.25 -11.16 -0.87
N ILE A 224 15.14 -10.44 -0.68
CA ILE A 224 14.61 -9.61 -1.75
C ILE A 224 15.51 -8.40 -1.92
N ARG A 225 16.02 -8.20 -3.16
CA ARG A 225 16.87 -7.08 -3.52
C ARG A 225 16.18 -6.19 -4.54
N ARG A 226 16.24 -4.89 -4.33
CA ARG A 226 15.60 -3.92 -5.22
C ARG A 226 16.08 -4.08 -6.66
N ARG A 227 17.40 -4.15 -6.87
CA ARG A 227 17.99 -4.25 -8.21
C ARG A 227 17.69 -5.57 -8.91
N GLU A 228 17.62 -6.67 -8.15
CA GLU A 228 17.47 -8.02 -8.71
C GLU A 228 16.00 -8.42 -8.88
N HIS A 229 15.10 -7.89 -8.05
CA HIS A 229 13.71 -8.35 -7.99
C HIS A 229 12.71 -7.21 -8.31
N MET A 230 12.78 -6.08 -7.59
CA MET A 230 11.78 -5.02 -7.73
C MET A 230 11.91 -4.25 -9.05
N LEU A 231 13.14 -3.86 -9.45
CA LEU A 231 13.34 -3.14 -10.71
C LEU A 231 12.95 -3.97 -11.93
N PRO A 232 13.28 -5.27 -12.05
CA PRO A 232 12.79 -6.09 -13.15
C PRO A 232 11.26 -6.22 -13.19
N LEU A 233 10.57 -6.30 -12.06
CA LEU A 233 9.10 -6.28 -12.01
C LEU A 233 8.53 -4.96 -12.50
N ARG A 234 9.09 -3.83 -12.04
CA ARG A 234 8.74 -2.49 -12.53
C ARG A 234 8.90 -2.38 -14.05
N ASP A 235 10.04 -2.80 -14.56
CA ASP A 235 10.35 -2.70 -15.99
C ASP A 235 9.42 -3.59 -16.83
N ALA A 236 9.05 -4.76 -16.31
CA ALA A 236 8.06 -5.63 -16.93
C ALA A 236 6.65 -5.00 -16.97
N LEU A 237 6.23 -4.34 -15.89
CA LEU A 237 4.97 -3.59 -15.85
C LEU A 237 4.97 -2.46 -16.87
N ARG A 238 6.03 -1.66 -16.90
CA ARG A 238 6.18 -0.57 -17.87
C ARG A 238 6.08 -1.06 -19.31
N ALA A 239 6.81 -2.13 -19.64
CA ALA A 239 6.76 -2.73 -20.98
C ALA A 239 5.35 -3.26 -21.35
N ALA A 240 4.60 -3.78 -20.37
CA ALA A 240 3.24 -4.26 -20.61
C ALA A 240 2.25 -3.09 -20.89
N VAL A 241 2.38 -2.00 -20.15
CA VAL A 241 1.59 -0.78 -20.35
C VAL A 241 1.88 -0.15 -21.71
N GLU A 242 3.17 0.02 -22.08
CA GLU A 242 3.59 0.57 -23.39
C GLU A 242 3.02 -0.25 -24.55
N LYS A 243 3.05 -1.59 -24.48
CA LYS A 243 2.47 -2.46 -25.52
C LYS A 243 0.96 -2.26 -25.68
N ARG A 244 0.23 -2.04 -24.57
CA ARG A 244 -1.22 -1.81 -24.64
C ARG A 244 -1.53 -0.44 -25.27
N SER A 245 -0.77 0.60 -24.92
CA SER A 245 -0.93 1.93 -25.50
C SER A 245 -0.66 2.01 -27.00
N CYS A 246 0.19 1.11 -27.54
CA CYS A 246 0.46 1.03 -28.98
C CYS A 246 -0.58 0.20 -29.75
N ALA A 247 -1.51 -0.49 -29.07
CA ALA A 247 -2.51 -1.36 -29.72
C ALA A 247 -3.85 -0.63 -29.98
N PHE A 248 -3.96 0.63 -29.61
CA PHE A 248 -5.07 1.55 -29.86
C PHE A 248 -4.62 2.78 -30.65
#